data_346e2fbae2594eb339b770a9e7080dfc
#
_entry.id   346e2fbae2594eb339b770a9e7080dfc
#
_cell.length_a   1.000
_cell.length_b   1.000
_cell.length_c   1.000
_cell.angle_alpha   90.00
_cell.angle_beta   90.00
_cell.angle_gamma   90.00
#
_symmetry.space_group_name_H-M   'P 1'
#
loop_
_entity.id
_entity.type
_entity.pdbx_description
1 polymer ?
#
loop_
_entity_poly.entity_id
_entity_poly.type
_entity_poly.pdbx_seq_one_letter_code
_entity_poly.pdbx_strand_id
1 'polypeptide(L)'
;MKLYKMTMLILAAFLLLGSNALAQDAGNAGAGAQEIEMTAKKYEFNPDVIKVKKGDHVKLVITASDRDHGIKIETFKINQRLKKGVPTTVEFTADKAGEYPFECSVICGFGHHKMKGKIIVEE
;
A
#
# COMPACT_ATOMS: atom_id res chain seq x y z
N MET A 1 -13.40 49.44 54.93
CA MET A 1 -13.34 48.96 54.52
C MET A 1 -12.91 48.45 53.66
N LYS A 2 -12.82 48.18 53.10
CA LYS A 2 -12.53 47.59 52.45
C LYS A 2 -12.15 46.98 51.61
N LEU A 3 -11.99 46.72 51.14
CA LEU A 3 -11.65 46.16 50.44
C LEU A 3 -11.43 45.43 49.66
N TYR A 4 -11.61 45.09 49.27
CA TYR A 4 -11.39 44.28 48.59
C TYR A 4 -11.19 43.94 47.62
N LYS A 5 -11.08 43.92 47.45
CA LYS A 5 -10.91 43.64 46.60
C LYS A 5 -10.40 42.92 45.81
N MET A 6 -10.47 42.51 45.46
CA MET A 6 -10.09 41.76 44.75
C MET A 6 -9.87 41.21 43.89
N THR A 7 -9.79 40.96 43.61
CA THR A 7 -9.46 40.42 42.84
C THR A 7 -9.31 39.64 42.07
N MET A 8 -9.33 39.32 41.46
CA MET A 8 -9.23 38.53 40.75
C MET A 8 -8.83 38.01 39.86
N LEU A 9 -8.72 37.72 39.58
CA LEU A 9 -8.32 37.06 38.80
C LEU A 9 -8.07 36.26 38.05
N ILE A 10 -8.07 36.02 37.55
CA ILE A 10 -7.74 35.29 36.82
C ILE A 10 -7.60 34.58 36.06
N LEU A 11 -7.59 34.26 35.65
CA LEU A 11 -7.35 33.42 34.96
C LEU A 11 -7.09 32.87 33.99
N ALA A 12 -6.94 32.68 33.59
CA ALA A 12 -6.72 32.20 32.78
C ALA A 12 -6.31 31.36 32.09
N ALA A 13 -6.34 31.02 31.81
CA ALA A 13 -5.96 30.30 31.12
C ALA A 13 -5.88 29.63 30.35
N PHE A 14 -5.95 29.42 29.92
CA PHE A 14 -5.73 28.66 29.16
C PHE A 14 -5.57 27.99 28.36
N LEU A 15 -5.59 27.87 28.11
CA LEU A 15 -5.51 27.07 27.46
C LEU A 15 -5.10 26.51 26.56
N LEU A 16 -4.91 26.27 26.21
CA LEU A 16 -4.61 25.73 25.40
C LEU A 16 -4.33 24.86 24.77
N LEU A 17 -4.44 24.56 24.46
CA LEU A 17 -4.18 23.74 23.89
C LEU A 17 -3.98 23.02 23.03
N GLY A 18 -3.87 22.72 22.76
CA GLY A 18 -3.71 22.01 22.09
C GLY A 18 -3.42 21.29 21.19
N SER A 19 -3.47 21.02 20.67
CA SER A 19 -3.34 20.36 19.91
C SER A 19 -3.00 19.61 19.15
N ASN A 20 -2.84 19.43 18.75
CA ASN A 20 -2.56 18.83 17.96
C ASN A 20 -2.29 17.78 17.41
N ALA A 21 -2.22 17.50 17.27
CA ALA A 21 -1.95 16.58 16.94
C ALA A 21 -2.01 15.85 15.87
N LEU A 22 -2.01 15.68 15.51
CA LEU A 22 -2.17 15.10 14.67
C LEU A 22 -1.61 14.60 13.73
N ALA A 23 -1.50 14.68 13.47
CA ALA A 23 -1.09 14.48 12.64
C ALA A 23 -0.56 13.48 12.13
N GLN A 24 -0.46 13.29 12.05
CA GLN A 24 0.09 12.60 11.68
C GLN A 24 0.11 11.73 10.86
N ASP A 25 0.04 11.40 10.81
CA ASP A 25 -0.01 10.57 10.15
C ASP A 25 0.40 10.49 9.01
N ALA A 26 0.04 10.84 8.91
CA ALA A 26 0.21 11.00 7.83
C ALA A 26 1.38 10.75 7.28
N GLY A 27 1.68 11.18 7.41
CA GLY A 27 2.65 11.18 6.84
C GLY A 27 3.35 10.08 6.48
N ASN A 28 3.34 9.64 7.02
CA ASN A 28 3.99 8.67 6.79
C ASN A 28 4.05 8.16 5.66
N ALA A 29 3.32 8.34 5.41
CA ALA A 29 3.25 7.86 4.22
C ALA A 29 4.43 8.10 3.48
N GLY A 30 4.74 9.20 3.44
CA GLY A 30 5.76 9.48 2.62
C GLY A 30 6.89 8.62 2.78
N ALA A 31 6.99 8.03 3.83
CA ALA A 31 8.10 7.21 4.02
C ALA A 31 8.24 6.12 3.01
N GLY A 32 7.63 6.21 1.89
CA GLY A 32 7.79 5.23 0.85
C GLY A 32 6.95 3.99 1.05
N ALA A 33 5.83 4.14 1.71
CA ALA A 33 4.89 3.03 1.83
C ALA A 33 3.81 3.17 0.79
N GLN A 34 3.57 2.11 0.02
CA GLN A 34 2.52 2.11 -0.99
C GLN A 34 1.69 0.84 -0.91
N GLU A 35 0.38 1.02 -0.88
CA GLU A 35 -0.52 -0.12 -0.94
C GLU A 35 -1.29 -0.04 -2.25
N ILE A 36 -1.27 -1.11 -3.01
CA ILE A 36 -1.89 -1.17 -4.33
C ILE A 36 -2.82 -2.35 -4.38
N GLU A 37 -4.07 -2.11 -4.75
CA GLU A 37 -5.03 -3.18 -4.91
C GLU A 37 -5.03 -3.67 -6.35
N MET A 38 -5.06 -4.97 -6.52
CA MET A 38 -5.05 -5.61 -7.83
C MET A 38 -6.12 -6.66 -7.91
N THR A 39 -6.58 -6.90 -9.12
CA THR A 39 -7.52 -7.98 -9.40
C THR A 39 -6.85 -8.93 -10.37
N ALA A 40 -7.02 -10.22 -10.14
CA ALA A 40 -6.54 -11.27 -11.04
C ALA A 40 -7.75 -12.01 -11.57
N LYS A 41 -7.86 -12.11 -12.89
CA LYS A 41 -8.93 -12.90 -13.53
C LYS A 41 -8.39 -13.39 -14.86
N LYS A 42 -9.10 -14.30 -15.52
CA LYS A 42 -8.68 -14.80 -16.82
C LYS A 42 -8.64 -13.65 -17.81
N TYR A 43 -7.66 -13.38 -18.34
CA TYR A 43 -6.26 -13.79 -18.33
C TYR A 43 -5.43 -12.53 -18.14
N GLU A 44 -5.76 -11.79 -17.11
CA GLU A 44 -5.14 -10.50 -16.88
C GLU A 44 -5.03 -10.16 -15.40
N PHE A 45 -4.06 -9.32 -15.11
CA PHE A 45 -3.98 -8.62 -13.84
C PHE A 45 -4.43 -7.19 -14.09
N ASN A 46 -5.14 -6.60 -13.15
CA ASN A 46 -5.58 -5.22 -13.27
C ASN A 46 -5.27 -4.48 -11.97
N PRO A 47 -4.37 -3.54 -12.00
CA PRO A 47 -3.57 -3.08 -13.13
C PRO A 47 -2.47 -4.06 -13.51
N ASP A 48 -2.07 -4.04 -14.76
CA ASP A 48 -0.99 -4.90 -15.22
C ASP A 48 0.34 -4.17 -15.29
N VAL A 49 0.34 -2.86 -15.08
CA VAL A 49 1.55 -2.06 -14.96
C VAL A 49 1.47 -1.31 -13.64
N ILE A 50 2.45 -1.54 -12.79
CA ILE A 50 2.52 -0.90 -11.48
C ILE A 50 3.74 -0.01 -11.45
N LYS A 51 3.55 1.27 -11.13
CA LYS A 51 4.65 2.22 -11.02
C LYS A 51 4.88 2.59 -9.56
N VAL A 52 6.08 2.44 -9.10
CA VAL A 52 6.47 2.81 -7.75
C VAL A 52 7.80 3.51 -7.79
N LYS A 53 8.20 4.12 -6.70
CA LYS A 53 9.47 4.81 -6.63
C LYS A 53 10.51 3.98 -5.92
N LYS A 54 11.74 4.16 -6.31
CA LYS A 54 12.85 3.50 -5.66
C LYS A 54 12.84 3.83 -4.18
N GLY A 55 12.96 2.81 -3.37
CA GLY A 55 12.91 2.95 -1.93
C GLY A 55 11.55 2.67 -1.32
N ASP A 56 10.51 2.60 -2.14
CA ASP A 56 9.16 2.33 -1.62
C ASP A 56 9.06 0.90 -1.08
N HIS A 57 8.34 0.79 0.03
CA HIS A 57 7.90 -0.51 0.50
C HIS A 57 6.51 -0.72 -0.09
N VAL A 58 6.36 -1.73 -0.91
CA VAL A 58 5.15 -1.95 -1.68
C VAL A 58 4.36 -3.12 -1.14
N LYS A 59 3.08 -2.89 -0.94
CA LYS A 59 2.16 -3.92 -0.50
C LYS A 59 1.10 -4.09 -1.58
N LEU A 60 1.09 -5.25 -2.21
CA LEU A 60 0.07 -5.56 -3.22
C LEU A 60 -1.00 -6.42 -2.57
N VAL A 61 -2.24 -5.95 -2.64
CA VAL A 61 -3.39 -6.70 -2.15
C VAL A 61 -4.13 -7.21 -3.37
N ILE A 62 -4.06 -8.50 -3.61
CA ILE A 62 -4.53 -9.08 -4.85
C ILE A 62 -5.69 -10.01 -4.60
N THR A 63 -6.78 -9.82 -5.34
CA THR A 63 -7.96 -10.68 -5.23
C THR A 63 -8.23 -11.36 -6.57
N ALA A 64 -8.29 -12.67 -6.56
CA ALA A 64 -8.68 -13.43 -7.74
C ALA A 64 -10.21 -13.44 -7.78
N SER A 65 -10.79 -12.97 -8.87
CA SER A 65 -12.25 -12.78 -8.94
C SER A 65 -13.01 -13.93 -9.57
N ASP A 66 -12.38 -14.72 -10.41
CA ASP A 66 -13.08 -15.76 -11.17
C ASP A 66 -12.66 -17.18 -10.80
N ARG A 67 -11.43 -17.38 -10.43
CA ARG A 67 -10.89 -18.67 -10.04
C ARG A 67 -9.53 -18.46 -9.39
N ASP A 68 -8.94 -19.54 -8.93
CA ASP A 68 -7.59 -19.45 -8.36
C ASP A 68 -6.60 -19.06 -9.43
N HIS A 69 -5.68 -18.20 -9.06
CA HIS A 69 -4.57 -17.78 -9.89
C HIS A 69 -3.31 -17.81 -9.02
N GLY A 70 -2.26 -17.20 -9.48
CA GLY A 70 -1.06 -17.04 -8.70
C GLY A 70 -0.32 -15.82 -9.19
N ILE A 71 0.63 -15.35 -8.43
CA ILE A 71 1.49 -14.27 -8.89
C ILE A 71 2.93 -14.64 -8.58
N LYS A 72 3.76 -14.52 -9.58
CA LYS A 72 5.18 -14.78 -9.43
C LYS A 72 5.93 -13.52 -9.85
N ILE A 73 6.74 -13.01 -8.94
CA ILE A 73 7.60 -11.87 -9.21
C ILE A 73 9.01 -12.36 -8.91
N GLU A 74 9.66 -12.87 -9.94
CA GLU A 74 10.90 -13.59 -9.75
C GLU A 74 11.99 -12.75 -9.10
N THR A 75 12.11 -11.50 -9.51
CA THR A 75 13.11 -10.59 -8.98
C THR A 75 13.03 -10.46 -7.46
N PHE A 76 11.84 -10.46 -6.92
CA PHE A 76 11.64 -10.30 -5.49
C PHE A 76 11.40 -11.63 -4.78
N LYS A 77 11.58 -12.74 -5.51
CA LYS A 77 11.42 -14.09 -4.97
C LYS A 77 10.03 -14.32 -4.40
N ILE A 78 9.03 -13.78 -5.07
CA ILE A 78 7.65 -13.93 -4.67
C ILE A 78 6.97 -14.95 -5.59
N ASN A 79 6.26 -15.89 -5.01
CA ASN A 79 5.47 -16.85 -5.74
C ASN A 79 4.32 -17.24 -4.83
N GLN A 80 3.17 -16.62 -5.06
CA GLN A 80 2.05 -16.73 -4.13
C GLN A 80 0.78 -17.18 -4.86
N ARG A 81 0.11 -18.16 -4.29
CA ARG A 81 -1.17 -18.60 -4.81
C ARG A 81 -2.25 -17.60 -4.40
N LEU A 82 -3.15 -17.31 -5.32
CA LEU A 82 -4.27 -16.39 -5.09
C LEU A 82 -5.55 -17.21 -5.13
N LYS A 83 -6.16 -17.40 -3.97
CA LYS A 83 -7.43 -18.14 -3.89
C LYS A 83 -8.58 -17.25 -4.27
N LYS A 84 -9.49 -17.79 -5.05
CA LYS A 84 -10.66 -17.05 -5.49
C LYS A 84 -11.38 -16.39 -4.31
N GLY A 85 -11.62 -15.09 -4.45
CA GLY A 85 -12.36 -14.33 -3.46
C GLY A 85 -11.64 -13.98 -2.17
N VAL A 86 -10.39 -14.40 -2.02
CA VAL A 86 -9.63 -14.15 -0.80
C VAL A 86 -8.50 -13.18 -1.10
N PRO A 87 -8.54 -11.97 -0.53
CA PRO A 87 -7.45 -11.01 -0.74
C PRO A 87 -6.14 -11.58 -0.21
N THR A 88 -5.11 -11.50 -1.00
CA THR A 88 -3.79 -12.00 -0.64
C THR A 88 -2.82 -10.84 -0.73
N THR A 89 -2.01 -10.67 0.31
CA THR A 89 -1.05 -9.57 0.38
C THR A 89 0.34 -10.09 0.12
N VAL A 90 1.06 -9.44 -0.80
CA VAL A 90 2.47 -9.69 -1.00
C VAL A 90 3.22 -8.38 -0.84
N GLU A 91 4.39 -8.42 -0.26
CA GLU A 91 5.15 -7.22 0.04
C GLU A 91 6.58 -7.35 -0.46
N PHE A 92 7.11 -6.23 -0.90
CA PHE A 92 8.51 -6.17 -1.31
C PHE A 92 9.00 -4.72 -1.20
N THR A 93 10.32 -4.56 -1.18
CA THR A 93 10.91 -3.22 -1.20
C THR A 93 11.49 -3.00 -2.59
N ALA A 94 11.11 -1.88 -3.19
CA ALA A 94 11.57 -1.51 -4.52
C ALA A 94 12.94 -0.85 -4.40
N ASP A 95 13.97 -1.64 -4.14
CA ASP A 95 15.28 -1.10 -3.82
C ASP A 95 16.16 -0.77 -5.03
N LYS A 96 15.69 -1.04 -6.21
CA LYS A 96 16.48 -0.81 -7.42
C LYS A 96 15.58 -0.41 -8.58
N ALA A 97 15.93 0.69 -9.23
CA ALA A 97 15.14 1.15 -10.38
C ALA A 97 15.21 0.15 -11.53
N GLY A 98 14.15 0.06 -12.30
CA GLY A 98 14.08 -0.85 -13.43
C GLY A 98 12.68 -1.38 -13.67
N GLU A 99 12.57 -2.33 -14.58
CA GLU A 99 11.31 -2.99 -14.88
C GLU A 99 11.39 -4.44 -14.47
N TYR A 100 10.38 -4.91 -13.78
CA TYR A 100 10.37 -6.26 -13.23
C TYR A 100 9.07 -6.95 -13.61
N PRO A 101 9.12 -8.02 -14.40
CA PRO A 101 7.89 -8.68 -14.85
C PRO A 101 7.27 -9.51 -13.73
N PHE A 102 5.98 -9.70 -13.81
CA PHE A 102 5.29 -10.68 -13.01
C PHE A 102 4.32 -11.45 -13.89
N GLU A 103 3.99 -12.63 -13.45
CA GLU A 103 3.13 -13.51 -14.24
C GLU A 103 2.31 -14.41 -13.33
N CYS A 104 1.28 -15.03 -13.92
CA CYS A 104 0.48 -15.99 -13.19
C CYS A 104 1.28 -17.28 -13.04
N SER A 105 1.36 -17.77 -11.81
CA SER A 105 2.15 -18.96 -11.50
C SER A 105 1.31 -20.23 -11.37
N VAL A 106 0.00 -20.11 -11.46
CA VAL A 106 -0.92 -21.24 -11.34
C VAL A 106 -1.63 -21.40 -12.68
N ILE A 107 -1.62 -22.59 -13.24
CA ILE A 107 -2.30 -22.82 -14.52
C ILE A 107 -3.79 -22.55 -14.32
N CYS A 108 -4.27 -21.53 -14.98
CA CYS A 108 -5.64 -21.05 -14.80
C CYS A 108 -6.49 -21.18 -16.07
N GLY A 109 -5.96 -21.82 -17.11
CA GLY A 109 -6.68 -22.01 -18.34
C GLY A 109 -5.79 -21.82 -19.54
N PHE A 110 -6.37 -21.83 -20.73
CA PHE A 110 -5.59 -21.77 -21.98
C PHE A 110 -4.85 -20.43 -22.14
N GLY A 111 -5.35 -19.36 -21.56
CA GLY A 111 -4.70 -18.06 -21.67
C GLY A 111 -3.67 -17.79 -20.58
N HIS A 112 -3.32 -18.80 -19.82
CA HIS A 112 -2.38 -18.68 -18.72
C HIS A 112 -1.09 -17.94 -19.10
N HIS A 113 -0.55 -18.27 -20.26
CA HIS A 113 0.71 -17.64 -20.70
C HIS A 113 0.61 -16.15 -21.00
N LYS A 114 -0.59 -15.68 -21.18
CA LYS A 114 -0.80 -14.25 -21.48
C LYS A 114 -1.01 -13.41 -20.23
N MET A 115 -1.17 -14.06 -19.11
CA MET A 115 -1.48 -13.38 -17.86
C MET A 115 -0.22 -12.86 -17.20
N LYS A 116 0.15 -11.65 -17.55
CA LYS A 116 1.42 -11.03 -17.15
C LYS A 116 1.25 -9.54 -16.91
N GLY A 117 2.24 -8.98 -16.23
CA GLY A 117 2.34 -7.55 -16.05
C GLY A 117 3.76 -7.19 -15.68
N LYS A 118 3.95 -5.96 -15.26
CA LYS A 118 5.28 -5.52 -14.85
C LYS A 118 5.21 -4.43 -13.79
N ILE A 119 6.26 -4.36 -13.01
CA ILE A 119 6.44 -3.33 -12.02
C ILE A 119 7.55 -2.42 -12.55
N ILE A 120 7.26 -1.13 -12.59
CA ILE A 120 8.25 -0.13 -13.00
C ILE A 120 8.67 0.61 -11.74
N VAL A 121 9.95 0.51 -11.41
CA VAL A 121 10.52 1.22 -10.27
C VAL A 121 11.28 2.41 -10.82
N GLU A 122 10.81 3.61 -10.49
CA GLU A 122 11.38 4.85 -10.95
C GLU A 122 12.33 5.43 -9.91
N GLU A 123 13.35 6.18 -10.38
CA GLU A 123 14.32 6.82 -9.48
C GLU A 123 13.67 7.81 -8.52
#